data_04729dbaa1626df3c060589660b3492f
#
_entry.id   04729dbaa1626df3c060589660b3492f
#
_cell.length_a   1.000
_cell.length_b   1.000
_cell.length_c   1.000
_cell.angle_alpha   90.00
_cell.angle_beta   90.00
_cell.angle_gamma   90.00
#
_symmetry.space_group_name_H-M   'P 1'
#
loop_
_entity.id
_entity.type
_entity.pdbx_description
1 polymer ?
#
loop_
_entity_poly.entity_id
_entity_poly.type
_entity_poly.pdbx_seq_one_letter_code
_entity_poly.pdbx_strand_id
1 'polypeptide(L)'
;MTSYKRLGEFIEPIDERNSDLKVKLAQGINNNKYFQAPKQVATNSRADKIVRTGYFAYNRATTRNGDKISIAYRQGPDCTVSSAYQVFRIKDENLLNPKYLMMWYKRPDFDRYALYMSKGSAHEFFNWEEMCDVMLPVPSIEEQNRIVAEYDAIENRIAVNKRMIEKLEQTAMTLYRHTFVEGIDQDNPPEGWEVGHISDLGEIVSGATPSTEHPEYWTNDGIHWLSPADLSKQNKKFISRGDRDITEAGYKSASTRMLPTGSVLFSSRAPIGLLGIAVNEVCT
;
A
#
# COMPACT_ATOMS: atom_id res chain seq x y z
N MET A 1 -28.73 8.46 20.45
CA MET A 1 -27.41 9.14 20.28
C MET A 1 -26.32 8.20 20.82
N THR A 2 -25.35 7.87 20.03
CA THR A 2 -24.23 7.03 20.49
C THR A 2 -23.37 7.85 21.45
N SER A 3 -23.22 7.40 22.71
CA SER A 3 -22.38 8.10 23.68
C SER A 3 -20.90 7.78 23.44
N TYR A 4 -20.07 8.82 23.51
CA TYR A 4 -18.61 8.63 23.55
C TYR A 4 -18.20 8.10 24.91
N LYS A 5 -17.32 7.10 24.91
CA LYS A 5 -16.76 6.49 26.12
C LYS A 5 -15.25 6.53 26.08
N ARG A 6 -14.62 6.52 27.23
CA ARG A 6 -13.17 6.50 27.39
C ARG A 6 -12.63 5.10 27.11
N LEU A 7 -11.68 4.97 26.18
CA LEU A 7 -11.16 3.68 25.73
C LEU A 7 -10.55 2.84 26.86
N GLY A 8 -9.91 3.48 27.85
CA GLY A 8 -9.33 2.82 29.02
C GLY A 8 -10.29 1.99 29.87
N GLU A 9 -11.61 2.22 29.73
CA GLU A 9 -12.64 1.38 30.36
C GLU A 9 -12.66 -0.04 29.76
N PHE A 10 -12.29 -0.18 28.47
CA PHE A 10 -12.44 -1.39 27.66
C PHE A 10 -11.15 -2.15 27.41
N ILE A 11 -9.99 -1.53 27.62
CA ILE A 11 -8.69 -2.12 27.29
C ILE A 11 -7.81 -2.28 28.54
N GLU A 12 -6.87 -3.24 28.47
CA GLU A 12 -5.86 -3.43 29.51
C GLU A 12 -4.48 -3.74 28.89
N PRO A 13 -3.39 -3.25 29.54
CA PRO A 13 -2.05 -3.48 29.03
C PRO A 13 -1.60 -4.92 29.30
N ILE A 14 -0.76 -5.43 28.40
CA ILE A 14 -0.13 -6.76 28.52
C ILE A 14 1.40 -6.57 28.47
N ASP A 15 2.12 -7.22 29.37
CA ASP A 15 3.59 -7.25 29.36
C ASP A 15 4.13 -8.69 29.44
N GLU A 16 3.61 -9.57 28.58
CA GLU A 16 4.08 -10.92 28.45
C GLU A 16 5.39 -10.96 27.64
N ARG A 17 6.47 -11.49 28.25
CA ARG A 17 7.80 -11.56 27.63
C ARG A 17 8.06 -12.96 27.07
N ASN A 18 8.79 -13.01 25.93
CA ASN A 18 9.21 -14.27 25.30
C ASN A 18 10.44 -14.89 26.02
N SER A 19 10.37 -14.99 27.34
CA SER A 19 11.50 -15.38 28.19
C SER A 19 11.99 -16.81 27.93
N ASP A 20 11.10 -17.70 27.48
CA ASP A 20 11.42 -19.09 27.11
C ASP A 20 11.71 -19.27 25.60
N LEU A 21 11.64 -18.20 24.81
CA LEU A 21 11.90 -18.15 23.38
C LEU A 21 11.04 -19.13 22.56
N LYS A 22 9.85 -19.48 23.02
CA LYS A 22 8.94 -20.40 22.31
C LYS A 22 8.29 -19.75 21.08
N VAL A 23 7.95 -18.47 21.15
CA VAL A 23 7.37 -17.76 20.02
C VAL A 23 8.50 -17.32 19.09
N LYS A 24 8.57 -17.92 17.90
CA LYS A 24 9.67 -17.71 16.93
C LYS A 24 9.36 -16.64 15.88
N LEU A 25 8.10 -16.31 15.65
CA LEU A 25 7.67 -15.37 14.65
C LEU A 25 7.89 -13.93 15.14
N ALA A 26 9.02 -13.32 14.75
CA ALA A 26 9.27 -11.91 15.03
C ALA A 26 8.59 -11.02 13.98
N GLN A 27 7.92 -9.96 14.43
CA GLN A 27 7.20 -9.02 13.57
C GLN A 27 7.40 -7.56 14.00
N GLY A 28 7.24 -6.66 13.04
CA GLY A 28 7.04 -5.23 13.25
C GLY A 28 5.64 -4.81 12.80
N ILE A 29 5.30 -3.55 12.98
CA ILE A 29 4.05 -2.96 12.50
C ILE A 29 4.38 -1.80 11.58
N ASN A 30 3.76 -1.76 10.40
CA ASN A 30 3.94 -0.70 9.43
C ASN A 30 2.96 0.47 9.63
N ASN A 31 3.18 1.56 8.90
CA ASN A 31 2.31 2.74 8.94
C ASN A 31 0.92 2.52 8.30
N ASN A 32 0.73 1.41 7.57
CA ASN A 32 -0.57 0.97 7.09
C ASN A 32 -1.32 0.12 8.13
N LYS A 33 -0.77 0.01 9.35
CA LYS A 33 -1.39 -0.63 10.52
C LYS A 33 -1.56 -2.14 10.36
N TYR A 34 -0.54 -2.80 9.78
CA TYR A 34 -0.46 -4.27 9.63
C TYR A 34 0.85 -4.79 10.22
N PHE A 35 0.79 -6.01 10.77
CA PHE A 35 1.98 -6.76 11.11
C PHE A 35 2.73 -7.17 9.84
N GLN A 36 4.05 -7.04 9.86
CA GLN A 36 4.93 -7.40 8.75
C GLN A 36 6.26 -7.97 9.27
N ALA A 37 7.03 -8.58 8.39
CA ALA A 37 8.40 -8.95 8.72
C ALA A 37 9.19 -7.72 9.18
N PRO A 38 10.04 -7.82 10.21
CA PRO A 38 10.82 -6.70 10.70
C PRO A 38 11.81 -6.23 9.61
N LYS A 39 12.03 -4.92 9.51
CA LYS A 39 12.99 -4.33 8.54
C LYS A 39 14.44 -4.76 8.80
N GLN A 40 14.78 -5.04 10.04
CA GLN A 40 16.06 -5.62 10.45
C GLN A 40 15.76 -6.96 11.08
N VAL A 41 16.59 -7.97 10.77
CA VAL A 41 16.48 -9.30 11.41
C VAL A 41 16.87 -9.11 12.88
N ALA A 42 15.86 -8.83 13.70
CA ALA A 42 16.04 -8.85 15.13
C ALA A 42 16.20 -10.33 15.55
N THR A 43 17.31 -10.66 16.17
CA THR A 43 17.43 -11.92 16.92
C THR A 43 16.29 -11.93 17.94
N ASN A 44 15.50 -12.98 17.94
CA ASN A 44 14.43 -13.19 18.90
C ASN A 44 15.02 -13.02 20.33
N SER A 45 14.60 -11.99 21.03
CA SER A 45 15.14 -11.63 22.34
C SER A 45 14.17 -12.07 23.43
N ARG A 46 14.73 -12.48 24.60
CA ARG A 46 13.94 -12.74 25.81
C ARG A 46 13.21 -11.49 26.32
N ALA A 47 13.67 -10.31 25.93
CA ALA A 47 13.04 -9.03 26.25
C ALA A 47 11.86 -8.69 25.33
N ASP A 48 11.71 -9.38 24.19
CA ASP A 48 10.62 -9.13 23.25
C ASP A 48 9.28 -9.48 23.89
N LYS A 49 8.27 -8.71 23.53
CA LYS A 49 6.89 -8.92 24.00
C LYS A 49 6.15 -9.87 23.07
N ILE A 50 5.37 -10.76 23.66
CA ILE A 50 4.46 -11.65 22.92
C ILE A 50 3.17 -10.90 22.60
N VAL A 51 2.76 -10.99 21.34
CA VAL A 51 1.45 -10.55 20.87
C VAL A 51 0.66 -11.77 20.46
N ARG A 52 -0.30 -12.13 21.29
CA ARG A 52 -1.16 -13.28 21.02
C ARG A 52 -2.23 -12.95 20.00
N THR A 53 -2.77 -13.96 19.35
CA THR A 53 -3.99 -13.80 18.53
C THR A 53 -5.07 -13.12 19.36
N GLY A 54 -5.71 -12.07 18.81
CA GLY A 54 -6.70 -11.27 19.53
C GLY A 54 -6.15 -10.05 20.26
N TYR A 55 -4.82 -9.85 20.29
CA TYR A 55 -4.20 -8.71 20.95
C TYR A 55 -3.83 -7.61 19.97
N PHE A 56 -3.61 -6.43 20.51
CA PHE A 56 -3.12 -5.25 19.81
C PHE A 56 -1.69 -4.96 20.22
N ALA A 57 -0.94 -4.37 19.30
CA ALA A 57 0.35 -3.78 19.61
C ALA A 57 0.53 -2.45 18.88
N TYR A 58 1.20 -1.49 19.51
CA TYR A 58 1.56 -0.25 18.85
C TYR A 58 2.96 0.21 19.23
N ASN A 59 3.63 0.89 18.30
CA ASN A 59 4.89 1.55 18.58
C ASN A 59 4.61 2.90 19.25
N ARG A 60 5.14 3.10 20.46
CA ARG A 60 4.95 4.35 21.20
C ARG A 60 5.66 5.55 20.57
N ALA A 61 6.82 5.32 19.91
CA ALA A 61 7.57 6.39 19.26
C ALA A 61 6.88 6.86 17.99
N THR A 62 6.45 8.12 17.94
CA THR A 62 5.78 8.74 16.82
C THR A 62 6.72 9.42 15.83
N THR A 63 7.85 9.96 16.29
CA THR A 63 8.87 10.68 15.50
C THR A 63 9.43 9.90 14.31
N ARG A 64 9.50 8.57 14.39
CA ARG A 64 10.10 7.71 13.35
C ARG A 64 9.12 7.27 12.27
N ASN A 65 7.83 7.54 12.46
CA ASN A 65 6.75 7.00 11.64
C ASN A 65 6.05 8.07 10.78
N GLY A 66 6.57 9.29 10.75
CA GLY A 66 5.95 10.42 10.09
C GLY A 66 4.69 10.87 10.82
N ASP A 67 3.59 11.01 10.08
CA ASP A 67 2.29 11.50 10.58
C ASP A 67 1.33 10.40 11.06
N LYS A 68 1.80 9.15 11.18
CA LYS A 68 0.97 7.98 11.50
C LYS A 68 1.54 7.17 12.65
N ILE A 69 0.65 6.71 13.53
CA ILE A 69 1.01 5.74 14.56
C ILE A 69 0.94 4.30 14.01
N SER A 70 2.00 3.53 14.21
CA SER A 70 2.04 2.11 13.87
C SER A 70 1.32 1.28 14.93
N ILE A 71 0.07 0.95 14.70
CA ILE A 71 -0.78 0.10 15.56
C ILE A 71 -1.44 -0.99 14.74
N ALA A 72 -1.57 -2.20 15.28
CA ALA A 72 -2.25 -3.29 14.59
C ALA A 72 -2.91 -4.28 15.55
N TYR A 73 -3.96 -4.94 15.07
CA TYR A 73 -4.67 -6.04 15.70
C TYR A 73 -4.16 -7.38 15.16
N ARG A 74 -3.81 -8.30 16.04
CA ARG A 74 -3.25 -9.60 15.67
C ARG A 74 -4.33 -10.62 15.36
N GLN A 75 -4.48 -10.95 14.07
CA GLN A 75 -5.42 -11.97 13.59
C GLN A 75 -4.73 -13.30 13.20
N GLY A 76 -3.41 -13.28 13.02
CA GLY A 76 -2.59 -14.47 12.72
C GLY A 76 -2.03 -15.16 13.97
N PRO A 77 -1.13 -16.14 13.80
CA PRO A 77 -0.50 -16.86 14.91
C PRO A 77 0.25 -15.89 15.85
N ASP A 78 0.46 -16.30 17.09
CA ASP A 78 1.24 -15.56 18.07
C ASP A 78 2.58 -15.12 17.50
N CYS A 79 2.98 -13.88 17.79
CA CYS A 79 4.24 -13.32 17.32
C CYS A 79 4.94 -12.54 18.43
N THR A 80 6.19 -12.16 18.19
CA THR A 80 6.92 -11.25 19.07
C THR A 80 7.08 -9.89 18.41
N VAL A 81 7.10 -8.85 19.23
CA VAL A 81 7.49 -7.49 18.88
C VAL A 81 8.58 -7.00 19.83
N SER A 82 9.37 -6.03 19.40
CA SER A 82 10.39 -5.40 20.24
C SER A 82 9.78 -4.89 21.56
N SER A 83 10.58 -4.87 22.62
CA SER A 83 10.19 -4.35 23.94
C SER A 83 9.72 -2.89 23.94
N ALA A 84 10.03 -2.13 22.88
CA ALA A 84 9.57 -0.75 22.70
C ALA A 84 8.06 -0.63 22.41
N TYR A 85 7.44 -1.71 21.93
CA TYR A 85 6.01 -1.72 21.66
C TYR A 85 5.21 -1.81 22.95
N GLN A 86 4.04 -1.17 22.95
CA GLN A 86 3.00 -1.43 23.93
C GLN A 86 2.04 -2.49 23.37
N VAL A 87 1.83 -3.56 24.14
CA VAL A 87 0.84 -4.61 23.85
C VAL A 87 -0.35 -4.43 24.78
N PHE A 88 -1.56 -4.68 24.27
CA PHE A 88 -2.79 -4.59 25.04
C PHE A 88 -3.87 -5.48 24.45
N ARG A 89 -4.93 -5.73 25.21
CA ARG A 89 -6.11 -6.45 24.75
C ARG A 89 -7.39 -5.75 25.17
N ILE A 90 -8.51 -6.14 24.59
CA ILE A 90 -9.83 -5.80 25.05
C ILE A 90 -10.16 -6.68 26.26
N LYS A 91 -10.73 -6.06 27.31
CA LYS A 91 -11.11 -6.76 28.55
C LYS A 91 -12.31 -7.69 28.33
N ASP A 92 -13.30 -7.21 27.56
CA ASP A 92 -14.54 -7.93 27.24
C ASP A 92 -14.98 -7.63 25.82
N GLU A 93 -14.87 -8.61 24.93
CA GLU A 93 -15.26 -8.49 23.53
C GLU A 93 -16.80 -8.42 23.33
N ASN A 94 -17.60 -8.74 24.36
CA ASN A 94 -19.04 -8.50 24.32
C ASN A 94 -19.42 -7.03 24.49
N LEU A 95 -18.47 -6.18 24.91
CA LEU A 95 -18.67 -4.73 25.08
C LEU A 95 -18.01 -3.95 23.94
N LEU A 96 -16.85 -4.39 23.47
CA LEU A 96 -16.10 -3.74 22.40
C LEU A 96 -15.52 -4.78 21.45
N ASN A 97 -15.97 -4.75 20.19
CA ASN A 97 -15.45 -5.63 19.14
C ASN A 97 -14.04 -5.18 18.70
N PRO A 98 -13.03 -6.07 18.67
CA PRO A 98 -11.66 -5.68 18.33
C PRO A 98 -11.50 -5.18 16.88
N LYS A 99 -12.27 -5.70 15.92
CA LYS A 99 -12.25 -5.19 14.55
C LYS A 99 -12.88 -3.79 14.47
N TYR A 100 -13.96 -3.53 15.22
CA TYR A 100 -14.56 -2.22 15.32
C TYR A 100 -13.54 -1.21 15.87
N LEU A 101 -12.82 -1.56 16.95
CA LEU A 101 -11.75 -0.73 17.48
C LEU A 101 -10.62 -0.51 16.45
N MET A 102 -10.26 -1.54 15.69
CA MET A 102 -9.24 -1.39 14.65
C MET A 102 -9.69 -0.44 13.52
N MET A 103 -10.99 -0.41 13.17
CA MET A 103 -11.53 0.57 12.22
C MET A 103 -11.37 1.99 12.75
N TRP A 104 -11.60 2.23 14.04
CA TRP A 104 -11.35 3.52 14.68
C TRP A 104 -9.89 3.95 14.54
N TYR A 105 -8.95 3.05 14.81
CA TYR A 105 -7.51 3.32 14.69
C TYR A 105 -7.06 3.61 13.25
N LYS A 106 -7.75 3.09 12.24
CA LYS A 106 -7.44 3.35 10.83
C LYS A 106 -7.81 4.77 10.37
N ARG A 107 -8.55 5.53 11.17
CA ARG A 107 -8.97 6.89 10.81
C ARG A 107 -7.81 7.88 10.89
N PRO A 108 -7.69 8.82 9.94
CA PRO A 108 -6.70 9.90 10.01
C PRO A 108 -6.82 10.77 11.26
N ASP A 109 -8.04 10.90 11.82
CA ASP A 109 -8.29 11.63 13.06
C ASP A 109 -7.55 11.04 14.25
N PHE A 110 -7.48 9.70 14.33
CA PHE A 110 -6.73 9.02 15.38
C PHE A 110 -5.23 9.26 15.23
N ASP A 111 -4.70 9.24 14.02
CA ASP A 111 -3.28 9.54 13.77
C ASP A 111 -2.95 10.97 14.21
N ARG A 112 -3.80 11.96 13.86
CA ARG A 112 -3.63 13.36 14.30
C ARG A 112 -3.70 13.50 15.82
N TYR A 113 -4.65 12.81 16.47
CA TYR A 113 -4.75 12.80 17.92
C TYR A 113 -3.49 12.23 18.57
N ALA A 114 -3.04 11.06 18.14
CA ALA A 114 -1.85 10.41 18.69
C ALA A 114 -0.59 11.27 18.49
N LEU A 115 -0.44 11.92 17.34
CA LEU A 115 0.65 12.84 17.07
C LEU A 115 0.58 14.10 17.95
N TYR A 116 -0.61 14.66 18.15
CA TYR A 116 -0.82 15.84 19.00
C TYR A 116 -0.47 15.53 20.47
N MET A 117 -0.97 14.41 20.99
CA MET A 117 -0.75 14.01 22.39
C MET A 117 0.70 13.60 22.67
N SER A 118 1.44 13.14 21.65
CA SER A 118 2.87 12.80 21.82
C SER A 118 3.80 14.01 21.85
N LYS A 119 3.34 15.20 21.40
CA LYS A 119 4.14 16.44 21.43
C LYS A 119 4.28 16.97 22.86
N GLY A 120 5.51 17.15 23.32
CA GLY A 120 5.81 17.69 24.64
C GLY A 120 6.76 16.83 25.48
N SER A 121 7.01 15.58 25.08
CA SER A 121 8.09 14.78 25.64
C SER A 121 9.36 14.90 24.77
N ALA A 122 10.55 14.82 25.38
CA ALA A 122 11.84 14.87 24.68
C ALA A 122 12.00 13.77 23.58
N HIS A 123 11.13 12.76 23.57
CA HIS A 123 11.16 11.62 22.65
C HIS A 123 9.85 11.39 21.86
N GLU A 124 8.86 12.30 21.99
CA GLU A 124 7.56 12.21 21.30
C GLU A 124 6.94 10.80 21.37
N PHE A 125 6.65 10.34 22.58
CA PHE A 125 5.96 9.07 22.82
C PHE A 125 4.47 9.28 23.02
N PHE A 126 3.68 8.43 22.36
CA PHE A 126 2.26 8.25 22.66
C PHE A 126 2.15 7.16 23.74
N ASN A 127 1.93 7.58 24.99
CA ASN A 127 1.96 6.69 26.14
C ASN A 127 0.63 5.97 26.35
N TRP A 128 0.62 5.05 27.30
CA TRP A 128 -0.55 4.25 27.61
C TRP A 128 -1.71 5.08 28.17
N GLU A 129 -1.40 6.10 28.94
CA GLU A 129 -2.36 7.03 29.53
C GLU A 129 -3.13 7.78 28.44
N GLU A 130 -2.43 8.33 27.44
CA GLU A 130 -3.05 9.02 26.31
C GLU A 130 -3.89 8.06 25.43
N MET A 131 -3.46 6.79 25.32
CA MET A 131 -4.26 5.75 24.67
C MET A 131 -5.56 5.48 25.43
N CYS A 132 -5.50 5.43 26.77
CA CYS A 132 -6.68 5.24 27.61
C CYS A 132 -7.65 6.42 27.57
N ASP A 133 -7.16 7.63 27.30
CA ASP A 133 -7.97 8.85 27.25
C ASP A 133 -8.66 9.06 25.90
N VAL A 134 -8.41 8.20 24.91
CA VAL A 134 -9.12 8.25 23.63
C VAL A 134 -10.62 8.12 23.88
N MET A 135 -11.38 9.08 23.36
CA MET A 135 -12.84 9.05 23.37
C MET A 135 -13.35 8.50 22.04
N LEU A 136 -14.16 7.43 22.08
CA LEU A 136 -14.73 6.82 20.89
C LEU A 136 -16.21 6.50 21.09
N PRO A 137 -17.01 6.46 20.00
CA PRO A 137 -18.40 6.01 20.09
C PRO A 137 -18.42 4.49 20.32
N VAL A 138 -19.13 4.04 21.33
CA VAL A 138 -19.33 2.61 21.64
C VAL A 138 -20.81 2.31 21.59
N PRO A 139 -21.36 1.98 20.38
CA PRO A 139 -22.73 1.51 20.26
C PRO A 139 -22.88 0.10 20.86
N SER A 140 -24.11 -0.47 20.79
CA SER A 140 -24.31 -1.86 21.21
C SER A 140 -23.44 -2.83 20.43
N ILE A 141 -23.13 -4.00 21.00
CA ILE A 141 -22.26 -4.98 20.35
C ILE A 141 -22.86 -5.51 19.04
N GLU A 142 -24.19 -5.59 18.97
CA GLU A 142 -24.91 -5.98 17.75
C GLU A 142 -24.67 -4.96 16.63
N GLU A 143 -24.72 -3.66 16.96
CA GLU A 143 -24.46 -2.60 15.99
C GLU A 143 -22.98 -2.55 15.58
N GLN A 144 -22.04 -2.76 16.52
CA GLN A 144 -20.62 -2.89 16.19
C GLN A 144 -20.39 -4.07 15.23
N ASN A 145 -20.98 -5.22 15.50
CA ASN A 145 -20.87 -6.42 14.67
C ASN A 145 -21.47 -6.18 13.27
N ARG A 146 -22.59 -5.47 13.17
CA ARG A 146 -23.19 -5.10 11.88
C ARG A 146 -22.25 -4.21 11.06
N ILE A 147 -21.68 -3.18 11.67
CA ILE A 147 -20.72 -2.27 11.02
C ILE A 147 -19.47 -3.04 10.56
N VAL A 148 -18.93 -3.92 11.40
CA VAL A 148 -17.77 -4.76 11.06
C VAL A 148 -18.10 -5.70 9.90
N ALA A 149 -19.27 -6.32 9.88
CA ALA A 149 -19.68 -7.22 8.81
C ALA A 149 -19.81 -6.50 7.46
N GLU A 150 -20.36 -5.29 7.43
CA GLU A 150 -20.42 -4.46 6.22
C GLU A 150 -19.02 -4.09 5.71
N TYR A 151 -18.13 -3.68 6.61
CA TYR A 151 -16.75 -3.37 6.27
C TYR A 151 -15.99 -4.60 5.74
N ASP A 152 -16.07 -5.73 6.46
CA ASP A 152 -15.43 -6.98 6.06
C ASP A 152 -15.93 -7.48 4.69
N ALA A 153 -17.23 -7.29 4.37
CA ALA A 153 -17.78 -7.66 3.06
C ALA A 153 -17.11 -6.88 1.91
N ILE A 154 -16.88 -5.58 2.11
CA ILE A 154 -16.19 -4.74 1.12
C ILE A 154 -14.71 -5.12 1.01
N GLU A 155 -14.00 -5.25 2.12
CA GLU A 155 -12.57 -5.65 2.14
C GLU A 155 -12.36 -7.03 1.49
N ASN A 156 -13.24 -7.99 1.80
CA ASN A 156 -13.20 -9.31 1.19
C ASN A 156 -13.43 -9.25 -0.32
N ARG A 157 -14.35 -8.43 -0.79
CA ARG A 157 -14.59 -8.23 -2.23
C ARG A 157 -13.38 -7.63 -2.93
N ILE A 158 -12.75 -6.63 -2.31
CA ILE A 158 -11.49 -6.05 -2.82
C ILE A 158 -10.40 -7.12 -2.89
N ALA A 159 -10.22 -7.92 -1.85
CA ALA A 159 -9.21 -8.97 -1.79
C ALA A 159 -9.46 -10.08 -2.84
N VAL A 160 -10.73 -10.48 -3.05
CA VAL A 160 -11.12 -11.45 -4.08
C VAL A 160 -10.85 -10.90 -5.47
N ASN A 161 -11.25 -9.65 -5.75
CA ASN A 161 -11.01 -9.02 -7.04
C ASN A 161 -9.52 -8.92 -7.37
N LYS A 162 -8.68 -8.51 -6.41
CA LYS A 162 -7.22 -8.47 -6.59
C LYS A 162 -6.66 -9.85 -6.97
N ARG A 163 -7.02 -10.89 -6.21
CA ARG A 163 -6.61 -12.28 -6.53
C ARG A 163 -7.11 -12.75 -7.89
N MET A 164 -8.32 -12.36 -8.28
CA MET A 164 -8.86 -12.70 -9.60
C MET A 164 -8.05 -12.04 -10.72
N ILE A 165 -7.70 -10.76 -10.59
CA ILE A 165 -6.84 -10.04 -11.54
C ILE A 165 -5.49 -10.75 -11.67
N GLU A 166 -4.82 -11.07 -10.57
CA GLU A 166 -3.53 -11.78 -10.58
C GLU A 166 -3.64 -13.14 -11.30
N LYS A 167 -4.71 -13.89 -11.02
CA LYS A 167 -4.91 -15.20 -11.66
C LYS A 167 -5.21 -15.09 -13.17
N LEU A 168 -6.03 -14.12 -13.57
CA LEU A 168 -6.31 -13.87 -14.98
C LEU A 168 -5.05 -13.44 -15.74
N GLU A 169 -4.21 -12.60 -15.14
CA GLU A 169 -2.92 -12.21 -15.73
C GLU A 169 -1.97 -13.40 -15.88
N GLN A 170 -1.84 -14.25 -14.83
CA GLN A 170 -1.05 -15.47 -14.91
C GLN A 170 -1.57 -16.42 -15.99
N THR A 171 -2.89 -16.59 -16.12
CA THR A 171 -3.50 -17.42 -17.15
C THR A 171 -3.24 -16.87 -18.54
N ALA A 172 -3.41 -15.57 -18.74
CA ALA A 172 -3.12 -14.91 -20.02
C ALA A 172 -1.65 -15.08 -20.43
N MET A 173 -0.72 -14.91 -19.48
CA MET A 173 0.72 -15.12 -19.74
C MET A 173 1.04 -16.58 -20.08
N THR A 174 0.40 -17.54 -19.42
CA THR A 174 0.58 -18.97 -19.70
C THR A 174 0.08 -19.31 -21.09
N LEU A 175 -1.12 -18.85 -21.44
CA LEU A 175 -1.70 -19.04 -22.77
C LEU A 175 -0.83 -18.40 -23.85
N TYR A 176 -0.38 -17.17 -23.62
CA TYR A 176 0.52 -16.47 -24.56
C TYR A 176 1.80 -17.27 -24.81
N ARG A 177 2.47 -17.70 -23.73
CA ARG A 177 3.69 -18.50 -23.85
C ARG A 177 3.46 -19.81 -24.62
N HIS A 178 2.41 -20.54 -24.26
CA HIS A 178 2.07 -21.81 -24.90
C HIS A 178 1.73 -21.64 -26.39
N THR A 179 1.00 -20.56 -26.73
CA THR A 179 0.55 -20.34 -28.11
C THR A 179 1.61 -19.69 -29.00
N PHE A 180 2.40 -18.74 -28.46
CA PHE A 180 3.24 -17.84 -29.28
C PHE A 180 4.73 -17.95 -29.02
N VAL A 181 5.18 -18.75 -28.01
CA VAL A 181 6.60 -18.84 -27.66
C VAL A 181 7.07 -20.29 -27.61
N GLU A 182 6.35 -21.17 -26.91
CA GLU A 182 6.77 -22.55 -26.71
C GLU A 182 6.54 -23.36 -27.99
N GLY A 183 7.62 -23.97 -28.52
CA GLY A 183 7.55 -24.80 -29.72
C GLY A 183 7.50 -24.03 -31.04
N ILE A 184 7.66 -22.69 -31.00
CA ILE A 184 7.74 -21.87 -32.21
C ILE A 184 9.21 -21.80 -32.65
N ASP A 185 9.49 -22.32 -33.84
CA ASP A 185 10.76 -22.16 -34.52
C ASP A 185 10.69 -20.91 -35.40
N GLN A 186 11.56 -19.93 -35.12
CA GLN A 186 11.59 -18.65 -35.84
C GLN A 186 12.10 -18.82 -37.28
N ASP A 187 12.92 -19.83 -37.54
CA ASP A 187 13.47 -20.13 -38.87
C ASP A 187 12.48 -20.95 -39.73
N ASN A 188 11.51 -21.60 -39.08
CA ASN A 188 10.46 -22.37 -39.73
C ASN A 188 9.11 -22.18 -39.01
N PRO A 189 8.49 -20.98 -39.14
CA PRO A 189 7.28 -20.65 -38.42
C PRO A 189 6.08 -21.52 -38.87
N PRO A 190 5.07 -21.70 -38.02
CA PRO A 190 3.84 -22.44 -38.39
C PRO A 190 3.16 -21.86 -39.62
N GLU A 191 2.37 -22.69 -40.31
CA GLU A 191 1.61 -22.28 -41.50
C GLU A 191 0.74 -21.03 -41.23
N GLY A 192 0.88 -20.04 -42.06
CA GLY A 192 0.17 -18.76 -41.95
C GLY A 192 0.84 -17.74 -41.03
N TRP A 193 2.01 -18.07 -40.49
CA TRP A 193 2.83 -17.14 -39.68
C TRP A 193 4.01 -16.66 -40.51
N GLU A 194 4.39 -15.40 -40.28
CA GLU A 194 5.59 -14.79 -40.86
C GLU A 194 6.39 -14.02 -39.81
N VAL A 195 7.69 -13.91 -40.03
CA VAL A 195 8.58 -13.09 -39.20
C VAL A 195 8.53 -11.67 -39.73
N GLY A 196 8.16 -10.71 -38.89
CA GLY A 196 8.07 -9.30 -39.25
C GLY A 196 8.72 -8.39 -38.21
N HIS A 197 8.65 -7.10 -38.45
CA HIS A 197 9.13 -6.07 -37.54
C HIS A 197 7.98 -5.50 -36.70
N ILE A 198 8.30 -4.99 -35.50
CA ILE A 198 7.31 -4.29 -34.65
C ILE A 198 6.65 -3.12 -35.39
N SER A 199 7.39 -2.45 -36.29
CA SER A 199 6.87 -1.39 -37.17
C SER A 199 5.72 -1.83 -38.10
N ASP A 200 5.60 -3.13 -38.38
CA ASP A 200 4.53 -3.67 -39.19
C ASP A 200 3.20 -3.74 -38.42
N LEU A 201 3.27 -3.69 -37.08
CA LEU A 201 2.11 -3.70 -36.20
C LEU A 201 1.56 -2.31 -35.90
N GLY A 202 2.32 -1.25 -36.16
CA GLY A 202 1.89 0.11 -35.89
C GLY A 202 2.99 1.17 -35.99
N GLU A 203 2.60 2.42 -35.91
CA GLU A 203 3.55 3.56 -35.94
C GLU A 203 4.39 3.59 -34.68
N ILE A 204 5.71 3.64 -34.82
CA ILE A 204 6.65 3.84 -33.69
C ILE A 204 6.94 5.33 -33.57
N VAL A 205 6.58 5.90 -32.43
CA VAL A 205 6.79 7.31 -32.10
C VAL A 205 7.82 7.44 -31.00
N SER A 206 8.88 8.22 -31.23
CA SER A 206 9.89 8.50 -30.21
C SER A 206 9.42 9.62 -29.29
N GLY A 207 9.65 9.46 -27.98
CA GLY A 207 9.40 10.49 -26.98
C GLY A 207 10.54 11.52 -26.91
N ALA A 208 10.22 12.68 -26.34
CA ALA A 208 11.19 13.74 -26.06
C ALA A 208 10.85 14.46 -24.75
N THR A 209 11.88 14.90 -24.04
CA THR A 209 11.75 15.60 -22.77
C THR A 209 11.95 17.11 -23.01
N PRO A 210 10.97 17.96 -22.69
CA PRO A 210 11.17 19.40 -22.66
C PRO A 210 12.31 19.78 -21.70
N SER A 211 13.06 20.84 -22.01
CA SER A 211 14.15 21.27 -21.15
C SER A 211 13.67 21.57 -19.73
N THR A 212 14.35 21.00 -18.74
CA THR A 212 14.08 21.27 -17.32
C THR A 212 14.64 22.61 -16.83
N GLU A 213 15.48 23.26 -17.64
CA GLU A 213 16.00 24.64 -17.37
C GLU A 213 14.94 25.70 -17.59
N HIS A 214 13.82 25.35 -18.21
CA HIS A 214 12.69 26.19 -18.52
C HIS A 214 11.48 25.83 -17.65
N PRO A 215 11.32 26.41 -16.44
CA PRO A 215 10.20 26.08 -15.56
C PRO A 215 8.82 26.32 -16.19
N GLU A 216 8.72 27.26 -17.13
CA GLU A 216 7.51 27.62 -17.87
C GLU A 216 7.01 26.49 -18.80
N TYR A 217 7.82 25.48 -19.08
CA TYR A 217 7.44 24.29 -19.85
C TYR A 217 6.68 23.25 -19.02
N TRP A 218 6.69 23.39 -17.70
CA TRP A 218 6.16 22.41 -16.76
C TRP A 218 4.98 22.95 -15.97
N THR A 219 3.99 22.09 -15.71
CA THR A 219 2.80 22.46 -14.93
C THR A 219 2.26 21.22 -14.21
N ASN A 220 1.32 21.43 -13.28
CA ASN A 220 0.56 20.35 -12.65
C ASN A 220 -0.82 20.13 -13.27
N ASP A 221 -1.20 20.98 -14.22
CA ASP A 221 -2.50 20.89 -14.92
C ASP A 221 -2.31 21.36 -16.37
N GLY A 222 -2.04 20.42 -17.25
CA GLY A 222 -1.73 20.66 -18.66
C GLY A 222 -1.79 19.42 -19.52
N ILE A 223 -0.89 19.33 -20.50
CA ILE A 223 -0.75 18.19 -21.38
C ILE A 223 -0.06 17.05 -20.59
N HIS A 224 -0.70 15.90 -20.52
CA HIS A 224 -0.16 14.74 -19.81
C HIS A 224 1.11 14.23 -20.48
N TRP A 225 2.23 14.34 -19.77
CA TRP A 225 3.53 13.87 -20.22
C TRP A 225 4.02 12.72 -19.33
N LEU A 226 4.55 11.67 -19.95
CA LEU A 226 4.98 10.44 -19.28
C LEU A 226 6.46 10.16 -19.56
N SER A 227 7.18 9.85 -18.49
CA SER A 227 8.58 9.43 -18.53
C SER A 227 8.74 7.95 -18.18
N PRO A 228 9.89 7.33 -18.48
CA PRO A 228 10.22 5.99 -17.96
C PRO A 228 10.15 5.88 -16.43
N ALA A 229 10.45 6.97 -15.71
CA ALA A 229 10.36 7.00 -14.25
C ALA A 229 8.91 6.86 -13.77
N ASP A 230 7.93 7.44 -14.48
CA ASP A 230 6.51 7.29 -14.15
C ASP A 230 6.03 5.85 -14.35
N LEU A 231 6.49 5.18 -15.43
CA LEU A 231 6.22 3.76 -15.65
C LEU A 231 6.77 2.89 -14.52
N SER A 232 8.01 3.15 -14.10
CA SER A 232 8.67 2.43 -13.01
C SER A 232 7.96 2.63 -11.66
N LYS A 233 7.64 3.89 -11.34
CA LYS A 233 7.07 4.28 -10.04
C LYS A 233 5.65 3.76 -9.86
N GLN A 234 4.83 3.85 -10.89
CA GLN A 234 3.44 3.42 -10.81
C GLN A 234 3.29 1.91 -10.89
N ASN A 235 4.17 1.23 -11.61
CA ASN A 235 4.14 -0.23 -11.83
C ASN A 235 2.73 -0.74 -12.19
N LYS A 236 2.02 0.01 -13.05
CA LYS A 236 0.67 -0.28 -13.51
C LYS A 236 0.66 -0.55 -14.99
N LYS A 237 -0.18 -1.50 -15.41
CA LYS A 237 -0.40 -1.78 -16.83
C LYS A 237 -1.06 -0.60 -17.55
N PHE A 238 -2.04 0.04 -16.94
CA PHE A 238 -2.80 1.15 -17.49
C PHE A 238 -2.40 2.45 -16.82
N ILE A 239 -2.03 3.45 -17.61
CA ILE A 239 -1.48 4.73 -17.14
C ILE A 239 -2.23 5.88 -17.77
N SER A 240 -2.62 6.85 -16.94
CA SER A 240 -3.33 8.06 -17.38
C SER A 240 -2.49 9.33 -17.31
N ARG A 241 -1.52 9.38 -16.38
CA ARG A 241 -0.78 10.60 -16.06
C ARG A 241 0.56 10.30 -15.41
N GLY A 242 1.56 11.13 -15.65
CA GLY A 242 2.85 11.16 -14.95
C GLY A 242 2.83 12.02 -13.69
N ASP A 243 4.01 12.23 -13.12
CA ASP A 243 4.20 13.10 -11.95
C ASP A 243 4.04 14.59 -12.31
N ARG A 244 4.27 14.96 -13.57
CA ARG A 244 4.20 16.34 -14.07
C ARG A 244 3.56 16.36 -15.46
N ASP A 245 2.85 17.41 -15.75
CA ASP A 245 2.35 17.75 -17.08
C ASP A 245 3.25 18.80 -17.73
N ILE A 246 3.06 19.02 -19.03
CA ILE A 246 3.74 20.09 -19.77
C ILE A 246 2.75 21.11 -20.27
N THR A 247 3.23 22.33 -20.43
CA THR A 247 2.47 23.42 -21.04
C THR A 247 2.48 23.29 -22.56
N GLU A 248 1.62 24.05 -23.25
CA GLU A 248 1.67 24.20 -24.70
C GLU A 248 3.05 24.65 -25.22
N ALA A 249 3.75 25.51 -24.47
CA ALA A 249 5.09 25.94 -24.79
C ALA A 249 6.08 24.77 -24.65
N GLY A 250 5.96 23.97 -23.59
CA GLY A 250 6.76 22.76 -23.41
C GLY A 250 6.51 21.73 -24.50
N TYR A 251 5.26 21.51 -24.88
CA TYR A 251 4.90 20.60 -25.97
C TYR A 251 5.53 21.05 -27.32
N LYS A 252 5.47 22.31 -27.64
CA LYS A 252 6.05 22.86 -28.89
C LYS A 252 7.57 22.90 -28.87
N SER A 253 8.20 23.00 -27.69
CA SER A 253 9.67 23.07 -27.55
C SER A 253 10.37 21.74 -27.76
N ALA A 254 9.66 20.64 -27.52
CA ALA A 254 10.19 19.29 -27.66
C ALA A 254 9.61 18.59 -28.90
N SER A 255 10.37 17.66 -29.49
CA SER A 255 9.90 16.84 -30.61
C SER A 255 8.98 15.71 -30.12
N THR A 256 8.12 16.01 -29.14
CA THR A 256 7.13 15.06 -28.63
C THR A 256 5.84 15.13 -29.46
N ARG A 257 5.10 14.03 -29.50
CA ARG A 257 3.82 13.92 -30.22
C ARG A 257 2.75 13.41 -29.27
N MET A 258 1.52 13.87 -29.50
CA MET A 258 0.35 13.35 -28.79
C MET A 258 0.06 11.94 -29.28
N LEU A 259 -0.05 11.01 -28.33
CA LEU A 259 -0.37 9.62 -28.53
C LEU A 259 -1.83 9.37 -28.17
N PRO A 260 -2.60 8.63 -28.99
CA PRO A 260 -4.00 8.35 -28.68
C PRO A 260 -4.15 7.33 -27.54
N THR A 261 -5.34 7.30 -26.97
CA THR A 261 -5.76 6.23 -26.03
C THR A 261 -5.50 4.85 -26.63
N GLY A 262 -4.97 3.93 -25.82
CA GLY A 262 -4.60 2.58 -26.24
C GLY A 262 -3.17 2.44 -26.74
N SER A 263 -2.42 3.54 -26.89
CA SER A 263 -1.01 3.48 -27.25
C SER A 263 -0.21 2.68 -26.25
N VAL A 264 0.66 1.78 -26.77
CA VAL A 264 1.60 1.01 -25.95
C VAL A 264 2.86 1.85 -25.73
N LEU A 265 3.16 2.09 -24.48
CA LEU A 265 4.34 2.84 -24.01
C LEU A 265 5.44 1.85 -23.68
N PHE A 266 6.63 2.07 -24.24
CA PHE A 266 7.80 1.20 -24.00
C PHE A 266 9.02 2.05 -23.66
N SER A 267 9.67 1.75 -22.54
CA SER A 267 10.90 2.43 -22.19
C SER A 267 12.09 1.83 -22.94
N SER A 268 12.64 2.60 -23.88
CA SER A 268 13.84 2.24 -24.68
C SER A 268 15.15 2.64 -24.02
N ARG A 269 15.12 3.42 -22.93
CA ARG A 269 16.27 3.84 -22.11
C ARG A 269 16.15 3.29 -20.70
N ALA A 270 17.21 3.39 -19.92
CA ALA A 270 17.31 2.86 -18.57
C ALA A 270 16.24 3.45 -17.60
N PRO A 271 15.45 2.60 -16.95
CA PRO A 271 15.39 1.16 -17.12
C PRO A 271 14.65 0.73 -18.40
N ILE A 272 15.27 -0.18 -19.18
CA ILE A 272 14.70 -0.68 -20.44
C ILE A 272 13.61 -1.72 -20.16
N GLY A 273 12.56 -1.77 -20.99
CA GLY A 273 11.56 -2.84 -20.97
C GLY A 273 10.36 -2.57 -20.08
N LEU A 274 10.20 -1.37 -19.53
CA LEU A 274 8.97 -0.99 -18.84
C LEU A 274 7.87 -0.79 -19.87
N LEU A 275 6.70 -1.36 -19.58
CA LEU A 275 5.53 -1.30 -20.45
C LEU A 275 4.36 -0.61 -19.75
N GLY A 276 3.56 0.13 -20.53
CA GLY A 276 2.30 0.70 -20.11
C GLY A 276 1.34 0.85 -21.28
N ILE A 277 0.06 1.00 -20.99
CA ILE A 277 -0.98 1.30 -21.97
C ILE A 277 -1.63 2.62 -21.57
N ALA A 278 -1.62 3.59 -22.46
CA ALA A 278 -2.25 4.88 -22.24
C ALA A 278 -3.78 4.73 -22.22
N VAL A 279 -4.44 5.23 -21.14
CA VAL A 279 -5.91 5.20 -21.04
C VAL A 279 -6.59 6.49 -21.50
N ASN A 280 -5.80 7.50 -21.80
CA ASN A 280 -6.20 8.79 -22.38
C ASN A 280 -5.08 9.28 -23.30
N GLU A 281 -5.27 10.42 -23.95
CA GLU A 281 -4.21 11.05 -24.74
C GLU A 281 -3.05 11.49 -23.83
N VAL A 282 -1.83 11.16 -24.25
CA VAL A 282 -0.59 11.48 -23.53
C VAL A 282 0.52 11.78 -24.53
N CYS A 283 1.60 12.40 -24.06
CA CYS A 283 2.86 12.47 -24.81
C CYS A 283 4.02 11.95 -23.95
N THR A 284 5.16 11.64 -24.56
CA THR A 284 6.31 11.02 -23.89
C THR A 284 7.60 11.74 -24.24
#